data_a49dc42472d5d91535dceb6b983ff9b5
#
_entry.id   a49dc42472d5d91535dceb6b983ff9b5
#
_cell.length_a   1.000
_cell.length_b   1.000
_cell.length_c   1.000
_cell.angle_alpha   90.00
_cell.angle_beta   90.00
_cell.angle_gamma   90.00
#
_symmetry.space_group_name_H-M   'P 1'
#
loop_
_entity.id
_entity.type
_entity.pdbx_description
1 polymer ?
#
loop_
_entity_poly.entity_id
_entity_poly.type
_entity_poly.pdbx_seq_one_letter_code
_entity_poly.pdbx_strand_id
1 'polypeptide(L)'
;PSTDKSGDELLSVDGKEVTDILDYDFYLSFPPVVLNFRTASGKLIDIPFKNDDTGLKFRTYLMDQQHHCKNGCIFCFIDQLPKGMRESLYFKDDDSRLSFLFGNYVTLTNITEHEVDRIIRMHISPINISVHTMNPELRVKMMKNKNAGKCLSIIKRLSDAGIKMNAQLVLCPG
;
A
#
# COMPACT_ATOMS: atom_id res chain seq x y z
N PRO A 1 21.73 -10.44 22.95
CA PRO A 1 20.60 -10.40 23.87
C PRO A 1 19.47 -9.68 23.15
N SER A 2 18.42 -10.42 22.76
CA SER A 2 17.26 -9.86 22.11
C SER A 2 16.54 -8.94 23.09
N THR A 3 16.56 -7.65 22.83
CA THR A 3 15.78 -6.63 23.56
C THR A 3 14.35 -6.53 23.03
N ASP A 4 13.98 -7.45 22.18
CA ASP A 4 12.69 -7.48 21.50
C ASP A 4 11.63 -8.07 22.44
N LYS A 5 10.87 -7.19 23.09
CA LYS A 5 9.70 -7.56 23.89
C LYS A 5 8.44 -7.21 23.12
N SER A 6 7.48 -8.14 23.11
CA SER A 6 6.15 -7.90 22.56
C SER A 6 5.52 -6.63 23.18
N GLY A 7 5.17 -5.66 22.34
CA GLY A 7 4.57 -4.40 22.76
C GLY A 7 5.48 -3.18 22.64
N ASP A 8 6.72 -3.33 22.17
CA ASP A 8 7.57 -2.21 21.81
C ASP A 8 7.10 -1.61 20.47
N GLU A 9 7.26 -0.31 20.31
CA GLU A 9 6.85 0.45 19.12
C GLU A 9 8.08 0.95 18.38
N LEU A 10 8.23 0.60 17.10
CA LEU A 10 9.24 1.19 16.22
C LEU A 10 8.79 2.59 15.81
N LEU A 11 9.58 3.60 16.15
CA LEU A 11 9.25 5.01 15.86
C LEU A 11 9.91 5.50 14.57
N SER A 12 11.18 5.18 14.39
CA SER A 12 11.95 5.69 13.26
C SER A 12 13.16 4.81 12.95
N VAL A 13 13.68 5.00 11.74
CA VAL A 13 14.97 4.45 11.27
C VAL A 13 15.86 5.63 10.90
N ASP A 14 17.00 5.79 11.54
CA ASP A 14 17.89 6.94 11.42
C ASP A 14 17.16 8.29 11.60
N GLY A 15 16.22 8.36 12.55
CA GLY A 15 15.39 9.52 12.82
C GLY A 15 14.32 9.81 11.75
N LYS A 16 14.17 8.97 10.73
CA LYS A 16 13.09 9.06 9.74
C LYS A 16 11.91 8.26 10.25
N GLU A 17 10.78 8.90 10.38
CA GLU A 17 9.54 8.27 10.84
C GLU A 17 9.15 7.07 9.96
N VAL A 18 8.75 5.98 10.61
CA VAL A 18 8.23 4.77 9.95
C VAL A 18 6.73 4.73 10.14
N THR A 19 5.99 4.90 9.06
CA THR A 19 4.53 4.90 9.07
C THR A 19 3.97 3.50 8.79
N ASP A 20 4.63 2.76 7.92
CA ASP A 20 4.22 1.42 7.52
C ASP A 20 5.39 0.56 7.02
N ILE A 21 5.07 -0.64 6.57
CA ILE A 21 6.05 -1.63 6.11
C ILE A 21 6.91 -1.14 4.93
N LEU A 22 6.40 -0.26 4.06
CA LEU A 22 7.19 0.24 2.92
C LEU A 22 8.29 1.20 3.38
N ASP A 23 8.00 2.06 4.37
CA ASP A 23 9.03 2.92 4.97
C ASP A 23 10.10 2.07 5.65
N TYR A 24 9.67 1.07 6.40
CA TYR A 24 10.55 0.14 7.10
C TYR A 24 11.49 -0.56 6.13
N ASP A 25 10.98 -1.24 5.12
CA ASP A 25 11.76 -1.97 4.14
C ASP A 25 12.70 -1.04 3.35
N PHE A 26 12.21 0.15 2.99
CA PHE A 26 13.00 1.12 2.25
C PHE A 26 14.19 1.64 3.07
N TYR A 27 13.97 2.04 4.33
CA TYR A 27 15.05 2.59 5.14
C TYR A 27 16.06 1.51 5.57
N LEU A 28 15.62 0.26 5.74
CA LEU A 28 16.53 -0.86 6.02
C LEU A 28 17.38 -1.29 4.83
N SER A 29 17.02 -0.90 3.62
CA SER A 29 17.79 -1.27 2.41
C SER A 29 19.18 -0.63 2.36
N PHE A 30 19.52 0.27 3.31
CA PHE A 30 20.79 1.02 3.33
C PHE A 30 21.51 0.91 4.68
N PRO A 31 21.89 -0.30 5.14
CA PRO A 31 22.58 -0.47 6.41
C PRO A 31 24.01 0.12 6.34
N PRO A 32 24.63 0.53 7.46
CA PRO A 32 24.11 0.42 8.82
C PRO A 32 23.09 1.52 9.15
N VAL A 33 22.08 1.20 9.96
CA VAL A 33 21.04 2.12 10.41
C VAL A 33 20.84 2.03 11.92
N VAL A 34 20.18 3.03 12.51
CA VAL A 34 19.77 3.02 13.92
C VAL A 34 18.25 2.92 14.00
N LEU A 35 17.77 1.87 14.66
CA LEU A 35 16.35 1.66 14.93
C LEU A 35 15.99 2.35 16.25
N ASN A 36 15.03 3.26 16.22
CA ASN A 36 14.56 4.00 17.38
C ASN A 36 13.22 3.43 17.85
N PHE A 37 13.19 2.94 19.09
CA PHE A 37 12.01 2.31 19.68
C PHE A 37 11.49 3.07 20.89
N ARG A 38 10.18 2.96 21.12
CA ARG A 38 9.53 3.20 22.41
C ARG A 38 9.17 1.84 23.01
N THR A 39 9.76 1.50 24.15
CA THR A 39 9.43 0.26 24.84
C THR A 39 8.02 0.30 25.44
N ALA A 40 7.43 -0.85 25.74
CA ALA A 40 6.14 -0.96 26.43
C ALA A 40 6.11 -0.21 27.78
N SER A 41 7.28 0.04 28.41
CA SER A 41 7.40 0.87 29.61
C SER A 41 7.54 2.37 29.33
N GLY A 42 7.49 2.80 28.06
CA GLY A 42 7.63 4.20 27.63
C GLY A 42 9.07 4.71 27.49
N LYS A 43 10.08 3.85 27.69
CA LYS A 43 11.50 4.22 27.55
C LYS A 43 11.87 4.26 26.05
N LEU A 44 12.60 5.30 25.64
CA LEU A 44 13.19 5.37 24.31
C LEU A 44 14.53 4.64 24.29
N ILE A 45 14.74 3.82 23.27
CA ILE A 45 15.98 3.08 23.05
C ILE A 45 16.39 3.13 21.59
N ASP A 46 17.69 3.18 21.35
CA ASP A 46 18.30 3.16 20.03
C ASP A 46 19.07 1.85 19.86
N ILE A 47 18.80 1.14 18.80
CA ILE A 47 19.43 -0.15 18.50
C ILE A 47 20.18 0.00 17.16
N PRO A 48 21.52 -0.01 17.18
CA PRO A 48 22.29 -0.01 15.94
C PRO A 48 22.13 -1.35 15.22
N PHE A 49 21.82 -1.28 13.94
CA PHE A 49 21.56 -2.41 13.08
C PHE A 49 22.50 -2.41 11.87
N LYS A 50 23.12 -3.56 11.59
CA LYS A 50 24.15 -3.68 10.55
C LYS A 50 23.89 -4.81 9.53
N ASN A 51 22.86 -5.62 9.76
CA ASN A 51 22.56 -6.82 8.98
C ASN A 51 21.33 -6.59 8.10
N ASP A 52 21.05 -7.53 7.19
CA ASP A 52 19.89 -7.45 6.28
C ASP A 52 18.58 -7.93 6.92
N ASP A 53 18.65 -8.67 8.06
CA ASP A 53 17.47 -9.16 8.77
C ASP A 53 17.47 -8.69 10.23
N THR A 54 16.48 -7.90 10.60
CA THR A 54 16.30 -7.40 11.96
C THR A 54 15.74 -8.46 12.91
N GLY A 55 15.11 -9.51 12.39
CA GLY A 55 14.33 -10.47 13.16
C GLY A 55 13.06 -9.90 13.80
N LEU A 56 12.68 -8.65 13.48
CA LEU A 56 11.49 -8.00 14.02
C LEU A 56 10.22 -8.65 13.45
N LYS A 57 9.21 -8.82 14.31
CA LYS A 57 7.88 -9.28 13.93
C LYS A 57 6.84 -8.25 14.32
N PHE A 58 6.16 -7.70 13.35
CA PHE A 58 5.10 -6.74 13.57
C PHE A 58 3.77 -7.44 13.87
N ARG A 59 2.89 -6.76 14.63
CA ARG A 59 1.55 -7.28 14.96
C ARG A 59 0.70 -7.51 13.71
N THR A 60 0.82 -6.63 12.73
CA THR A 60 0.19 -6.73 11.41
C THR A 60 1.26 -6.61 10.33
N TYR A 61 1.05 -7.28 9.20
CA TYR A 61 2.02 -7.26 8.09
C TYR A 61 2.13 -5.91 7.39
N LEU A 62 1.15 -5.00 7.56
CA LEU A 62 1.20 -3.62 7.06
C LEU A 62 1.61 -2.61 8.13
N MET A 63 1.73 -3.04 9.40
CA MET A 63 1.96 -2.23 10.60
C MET A 63 0.78 -1.34 11.01
N ASP A 64 -0.17 -1.05 10.10
CA ASP A 64 -1.41 -0.30 10.33
C ASP A 64 -2.63 -0.99 9.72
N GLN A 65 -3.74 -0.25 9.54
CA GLN A 65 -4.97 -0.77 8.95
C GLN A 65 -4.90 -0.79 7.42
N GLN A 66 -5.38 -1.89 6.84
CA GLN A 66 -5.50 -2.06 5.40
C GLN A 66 -6.59 -1.16 4.81
N HIS A 67 -6.31 -0.56 3.66
CA HIS A 67 -7.27 0.26 2.93
C HIS A 67 -8.29 -0.59 2.18
N HIS A 68 -9.56 -0.15 2.23
CA HIS A 68 -10.67 -0.81 1.57
C HIS A 68 -11.06 -0.10 0.27
N CYS A 69 -11.42 -0.89 -0.74
CA CYS A 69 -11.99 -0.38 -1.97
C CYS A 69 -13.39 0.23 -1.73
N LYS A 70 -13.58 1.47 -2.17
CA LYS A 70 -14.83 2.22 -2.09
C LYS A 70 -15.61 2.26 -3.41
N ASN A 71 -15.20 1.46 -4.41
CA ASN A 71 -15.83 1.42 -5.71
C ASN A 71 -17.03 0.47 -5.74
N GLY A 72 -18.01 0.79 -6.58
CA GLY A 72 -19.15 -0.06 -6.89
C GLY A 72 -19.11 -0.59 -8.32
N CYS A 73 -17.95 -1.06 -8.79
CA CYS A 73 -17.72 -1.46 -10.18
C CYS A 73 -18.80 -2.39 -10.71
N ILE A 74 -19.29 -2.14 -11.94
CA ILE A 74 -20.30 -2.99 -12.58
C ILE A 74 -19.85 -4.44 -12.79
N PHE A 75 -18.55 -4.66 -12.78
CA PHE A 75 -17.90 -5.96 -12.97
C PHE A 75 -17.23 -6.48 -11.69
N CYS A 76 -17.54 -5.92 -10.50
CA CYS A 76 -16.88 -6.31 -9.26
C CYS A 76 -17.22 -7.76 -8.90
N PHE A 77 -16.25 -8.66 -8.98
CA PHE A 77 -16.45 -10.08 -8.69
C PHE A 77 -16.77 -10.32 -7.20
N ILE A 78 -16.31 -9.45 -6.29
CA ILE A 78 -16.66 -9.54 -4.86
C ILE A 78 -18.15 -9.24 -4.65
N ASP A 79 -18.70 -8.21 -5.33
CA ASP A 79 -20.13 -7.86 -5.22
C ASP A 79 -21.05 -8.93 -5.84
N GLN A 80 -20.50 -9.80 -6.69
CA GLN A 80 -21.21 -10.90 -7.34
C GLN A 80 -21.15 -12.20 -6.57
N LEU A 81 -20.41 -12.27 -5.46
CA LEU A 81 -20.33 -13.47 -4.63
C LEU A 81 -21.69 -13.80 -3.99
N PRO A 82 -22.03 -15.09 -3.85
CA PRO A 82 -23.23 -15.52 -3.12
C PRO A 82 -23.23 -14.96 -1.69
N LYS A 83 -24.41 -14.58 -1.20
CA LYS A 83 -24.57 -14.11 0.18
C LYS A 83 -24.39 -15.27 1.19
N GLY A 84 -23.96 -14.93 2.41
CA GLY A 84 -23.84 -15.88 3.51
C GLY A 84 -22.54 -16.69 3.54
N MET A 85 -21.55 -16.30 2.74
CA MET A 85 -20.19 -16.85 2.83
C MET A 85 -19.43 -16.22 4.01
N ARG A 86 -18.21 -16.73 4.32
CA ARG A 86 -17.35 -16.15 5.35
C ARG A 86 -17.01 -14.69 5.03
N GLU A 87 -16.97 -13.81 6.03
CA GLU A 87 -16.78 -12.36 5.87
C GLU A 87 -15.49 -11.99 5.10
N SER A 88 -14.42 -12.74 5.30
CA SER A 88 -13.14 -12.49 4.62
C SER A 88 -13.22 -12.55 3.09
N LEU A 89 -14.23 -13.20 2.50
CA LEU A 89 -14.43 -13.24 1.06
C LEU A 89 -15.04 -11.95 0.50
N TYR A 90 -15.72 -11.16 1.34
CA TYR A 90 -16.34 -9.90 0.93
C TYR A 90 -15.44 -8.70 1.12
N PHE A 91 -14.21 -8.92 1.61
CA PHE A 91 -13.25 -7.87 1.77
C PHE A 91 -12.77 -7.38 0.40
N LYS A 92 -13.00 -6.11 0.11
CA LYS A 92 -12.52 -5.45 -1.12
C LYS A 92 -11.22 -4.73 -0.82
N ASP A 93 -10.12 -5.28 -1.28
CA ASP A 93 -8.81 -4.66 -1.18
C ASP A 93 -8.63 -3.51 -2.20
N ASP A 94 -8.01 -2.43 -1.77
CA ASP A 94 -7.53 -1.33 -2.63
C ASP A 94 -6.35 -0.61 -1.97
N ASP A 95 -5.46 -1.37 -1.35
CA ASP A 95 -4.29 -0.87 -0.64
C ASP A 95 -3.07 -0.89 -1.55
N SER A 96 -2.50 0.29 -1.83
CA SER A 96 -1.35 0.42 -2.73
C SER A 96 -0.14 -0.40 -2.28
N ARG A 97 0.05 -0.59 -0.97
CA ARG A 97 1.15 -1.39 -0.41
C ARG A 97 1.07 -2.86 -0.81
N LEU A 98 -0.15 -3.40 -0.91
CA LEU A 98 -0.35 -4.78 -1.33
C LEU A 98 -0.02 -5.01 -2.81
N SER A 99 -0.07 -3.95 -3.61
CA SER A 99 0.41 -4.03 -5.00
C SER A 99 1.91 -4.33 -5.05
N PHE A 100 2.69 -3.69 -4.18
CA PHE A 100 4.14 -3.89 -4.13
C PHE A 100 4.52 -5.19 -3.43
N LEU A 101 3.84 -5.54 -2.33
CA LEU A 101 4.17 -6.72 -1.53
C LEU A 101 3.69 -8.03 -2.13
N PHE A 102 2.50 -8.03 -2.75
CA PHE A 102 1.81 -9.26 -3.19
C PHE A 102 1.34 -9.23 -4.64
N GLY A 103 1.55 -8.14 -5.35
CA GLY A 103 1.13 -8.00 -6.74
C GLY A 103 -0.37 -7.73 -6.92
N ASN A 104 -1.09 -7.29 -5.89
CA ASN A 104 -2.51 -6.96 -5.97
C ASN A 104 -2.74 -5.78 -6.93
N TYR A 105 -3.89 -5.81 -7.62
CA TYR A 105 -4.30 -4.69 -8.48
C TYR A 105 -5.08 -3.67 -7.68
N VAL A 106 -4.66 -2.40 -7.75
CA VAL A 106 -5.29 -1.27 -7.06
C VAL A 106 -5.95 -0.31 -8.02
N THR A 107 -6.98 0.39 -7.56
CA THR A 107 -7.75 1.30 -8.43
C THR A 107 -7.22 2.73 -8.42
N LEU A 108 -6.41 3.10 -7.44
CA LEU A 108 -5.93 4.45 -7.14
C LEU A 108 -7.06 5.44 -6.75
N THR A 109 -8.31 4.96 -6.54
CA THR A 109 -9.43 5.87 -6.25
C THR A 109 -9.46 6.37 -4.81
N ASN A 110 -8.72 5.73 -3.92
CA ASN A 110 -8.59 6.06 -2.50
C ASN A 110 -7.16 6.41 -2.09
N ILE A 111 -6.21 6.42 -3.03
CA ILE A 111 -4.82 6.80 -2.76
C ILE A 111 -4.73 8.30 -2.45
N THR A 112 -3.89 8.67 -1.50
CA THR A 112 -3.63 10.05 -1.10
C THR A 112 -2.46 10.65 -1.88
N GLU A 113 -2.39 11.98 -1.96
CA GLU A 113 -1.25 12.67 -2.56
C GLU A 113 0.07 12.31 -1.86
N HIS A 114 0.04 12.20 -0.53
CA HIS A 114 1.21 11.79 0.25
C HIS A 114 1.71 10.39 -0.15
N GLU A 115 0.82 9.43 -0.36
CA GLU A 115 1.19 8.08 -0.83
C GLU A 115 1.79 8.11 -2.24
N VAL A 116 1.21 8.91 -3.15
CA VAL A 116 1.75 9.07 -4.51
C VAL A 116 3.15 9.67 -4.47
N ASP A 117 3.35 10.75 -3.71
CA ASP A 117 4.66 11.39 -3.57
C ASP A 117 5.69 10.44 -2.92
N ARG A 118 5.26 9.60 -1.98
CA ARG A 118 6.10 8.59 -1.34
C ARG A 118 6.52 7.50 -2.33
N ILE A 119 5.59 6.97 -3.13
CA ILE A 119 5.89 5.99 -4.18
C ILE A 119 6.93 6.54 -5.17
N ILE A 120 6.76 7.79 -5.59
CA ILE A 120 7.69 8.47 -6.50
C ILE A 120 9.06 8.66 -5.84
N ARG A 121 9.10 9.20 -4.63
CA ARG A 121 10.34 9.48 -3.89
C ARG A 121 11.17 8.23 -3.63
N MET A 122 10.51 7.14 -3.25
CA MET A 122 11.15 5.86 -2.97
C MET A 122 11.39 5.02 -4.23
N HIS A 123 10.85 5.48 -5.37
CA HIS A 123 10.90 4.77 -6.67
C HIS A 123 10.39 3.32 -6.58
N ILE A 124 9.33 3.09 -5.77
CA ILE A 124 8.77 1.75 -5.54
C ILE A 124 8.03 1.31 -6.80
N SER A 125 8.46 0.21 -7.39
CA SER A 125 7.85 -0.38 -8.59
C SER A 125 8.13 -1.87 -8.74
N PRO A 126 7.30 -2.63 -9.51
CA PRO A 126 6.14 -2.16 -10.26
C PRO A 126 4.89 -1.98 -9.38
N ILE A 127 3.94 -1.14 -9.84
CA ILE A 127 2.60 -1.06 -9.30
C ILE A 127 1.59 -1.66 -10.29
N ASN A 128 0.65 -2.47 -9.80
CA ASN A 128 -0.40 -3.08 -10.60
C ASN A 128 -1.68 -2.25 -10.49
N ILE A 129 -2.22 -1.76 -11.60
CA ILE A 129 -3.32 -0.81 -11.61
C ILE A 129 -4.52 -1.36 -12.38
N SER A 130 -5.68 -1.36 -11.75
CA SER A 130 -6.99 -1.57 -12.38
C SER A 130 -7.40 -0.33 -13.16
N VAL A 131 -6.92 -0.22 -14.40
CA VAL A 131 -7.13 0.95 -15.26
C VAL A 131 -8.50 0.93 -15.93
N HIS A 132 -8.85 -0.20 -16.55
CA HIS A 132 -10.07 -0.51 -17.32
C HIS A 132 -10.26 0.35 -18.56
N THR A 133 -10.10 1.67 -18.48
CA THR A 133 -10.17 2.61 -19.59
C THR A 133 -9.46 3.92 -19.26
N MET A 134 -8.91 4.58 -20.27
CA MET A 134 -8.32 5.92 -20.16
C MET A 134 -9.34 7.05 -20.42
N ASN A 135 -10.60 6.72 -20.76
CA ASN A 135 -11.66 7.71 -20.82
C ASN A 135 -12.20 7.98 -19.41
N PRO A 136 -12.08 9.21 -18.87
CA PRO A 136 -12.44 9.51 -17.49
C PRO A 136 -13.92 9.33 -17.18
N GLU A 137 -14.80 9.69 -18.10
CA GLU A 137 -16.25 9.58 -17.93
C GLU A 137 -16.70 8.12 -17.93
N LEU A 138 -16.16 7.33 -18.87
CA LEU A 138 -16.40 5.90 -18.93
C LEU A 138 -15.88 5.19 -17.67
N ARG A 139 -14.70 5.58 -17.17
CA ARG A 139 -14.13 5.01 -15.95
C ARG A 139 -15.03 5.28 -14.73
N VAL A 140 -15.55 6.51 -14.60
CA VAL A 140 -16.54 6.87 -13.56
C VAL A 140 -17.79 5.99 -13.66
N LYS A 141 -18.32 5.79 -14.87
CA LYS A 141 -19.50 4.95 -15.13
C LYS A 141 -19.23 3.48 -14.76
N MET A 142 -18.11 2.92 -15.19
CA MET A 142 -17.72 1.53 -14.94
C MET A 142 -17.48 1.24 -13.46
N MET A 143 -16.79 2.15 -12.76
CA MET A 143 -16.41 1.96 -11.37
C MET A 143 -17.44 2.51 -10.37
N LYS A 144 -18.49 3.20 -10.84
CA LYS A 144 -19.50 3.88 -10.01
C LYS A 144 -18.86 4.75 -8.91
N ASN A 145 -17.78 5.42 -9.26
CA ASN A 145 -17.05 6.30 -8.36
C ASN A 145 -16.66 7.59 -9.07
N LYS A 146 -17.17 8.74 -8.58
CA LYS A 146 -16.90 10.07 -9.17
C LYS A 146 -15.43 10.46 -9.21
N ASN A 147 -14.59 9.87 -8.34
CA ASN A 147 -13.16 10.13 -8.30
C ASN A 147 -12.37 9.29 -9.32
N ALA A 148 -12.99 8.25 -9.91
CA ALA A 148 -12.28 7.31 -10.79
C ALA A 148 -11.64 7.98 -12.01
N GLY A 149 -12.28 9.02 -12.58
CA GLY A 149 -11.72 9.79 -13.68
C GLY A 149 -10.49 10.60 -13.30
N LYS A 150 -10.49 11.19 -12.08
CA LYS A 150 -9.36 12.00 -11.59
C LYS A 150 -8.08 11.18 -11.38
N CYS A 151 -8.21 9.90 -11.05
CA CYS A 151 -7.05 9.02 -10.81
C CYS A 151 -6.20 8.79 -12.06
N LEU A 152 -6.70 9.08 -13.26
CA LEU A 152 -5.92 8.98 -14.50
C LEU A 152 -4.73 9.95 -14.52
N SER A 153 -4.85 11.11 -13.86
CA SER A 153 -3.72 12.04 -13.70
C SER A 153 -2.61 11.47 -12.81
N ILE A 154 -2.97 10.64 -11.83
CA ILE A 154 -2.00 9.93 -10.97
C ILE A 154 -1.19 8.94 -11.80
N ILE A 155 -1.85 8.16 -12.66
CA ILE A 155 -1.18 7.23 -13.59
C ILE A 155 -0.15 7.98 -14.43
N LYS A 156 -0.52 9.16 -14.95
CA LYS A 156 0.42 9.99 -15.72
C LYS A 156 1.60 10.43 -14.86
N ARG A 157 1.38 10.91 -13.63
CA ARG A 157 2.47 11.33 -12.72
C ARG A 157 3.43 10.19 -12.40
N LEU A 158 2.91 8.99 -12.13
CA LEU A 158 3.72 7.79 -11.89
C LEU A 158 4.55 7.42 -13.13
N SER A 159 3.96 7.52 -14.32
CA SER A 159 4.65 7.30 -15.60
C SER A 159 5.76 8.31 -15.83
N ASP A 160 5.47 9.60 -15.63
CA ASP A 160 6.43 10.69 -15.80
C ASP A 160 7.62 10.56 -14.81
N ALA A 161 7.38 9.95 -13.65
CA ALA A 161 8.41 9.62 -12.66
C ALA A 161 9.17 8.30 -12.93
N GLY A 162 8.88 7.61 -14.02
CA GLY A 162 9.54 6.36 -14.40
C GLY A 162 9.12 5.13 -13.59
N ILE A 163 8.00 5.20 -12.86
CA ILE A 163 7.46 4.06 -12.13
C ILE A 163 6.91 3.03 -13.12
N LYS A 164 7.37 1.79 -13.02
CA LYS A 164 6.85 0.67 -13.82
C LYS A 164 5.43 0.33 -13.39
N MET A 165 4.53 0.15 -14.35
CA MET A 165 3.13 -0.13 -14.09
C MET A 165 2.63 -1.30 -14.94
N ASN A 166 1.81 -2.17 -14.34
CA ASN A 166 1.04 -3.19 -15.04
C ASN A 166 -0.42 -2.76 -15.05
N ALA A 167 -1.05 -2.68 -16.23
CA ALA A 167 -2.43 -2.25 -16.38
C ALA A 167 -3.37 -3.44 -16.55
N GLN A 168 -4.39 -3.53 -15.71
CA GLN A 168 -5.50 -4.46 -15.88
C GLN A 168 -6.68 -3.77 -16.57
N LEU A 169 -7.23 -4.43 -17.59
CA LEU A 169 -8.42 -4.00 -18.30
C LEU A 169 -9.48 -5.11 -18.27
N VAL A 170 -10.67 -4.77 -17.78
CA VAL A 170 -11.85 -5.65 -17.85
C VAL A 170 -12.71 -5.19 -19.02
N LEU A 171 -12.93 -6.09 -19.97
CA LEU A 171 -13.77 -5.82 -21.13
C LEU A 171 -15.24 -5.98 -20.74
N CYS A 172 -16.02 -4.90 -20.89
CA CYS A 172 -17.46 -4.89 -20.62
C CYS A 172 -18.16 -4.60 -21.95
N PRO A 173 -18.65 -5.63 -22.67
CA PRO A 173 -19.43 -5.43 -23.89
C PRO A 173 -20.74 -4.70 -23.62
N GLY A 174 -21.16 -3.77 -24.47
CA GLY A 174 -22.42 -3.02 -24.40
C GLY A 174 -22.26 -1.53 -24.14
#